data_2797364b5b2319b6e741318872f8be4a
#
_entry.id   2797364b5b2319b6e741318872f8be4a
#
_cell.length_a   1.000
_cell.length_b   1.000
_cell.length_c   1.000
_cell.angle_alpha   90.00
_cell.angle_beta   90.00
_cell.angle_gamma   90.00
#
_symmetry.space_group_name_H-M   'P 1'
#
loop_
_entity.id
_entity.type
_entity.pdbx_description
1 polymer ?
#
loop_
_entity_poly.entity_id
_entity_poly.type
_entity_poly.pdbx_seq_one_letter_code
_entity_poly.pdbx_strand_id
1 'polypeptide(L)'
;MSKIIALANQKGGVGKTTSSINLAASLAVLEYRTLLVDADPQANSTSGIGFDPRSIKNSIYECIINDVEPSEAIQKTDTPNLDLLPAHIDLVGAEIEMINLNNREYKMKAVLEKVKDQYDFIIIDCSPSLGLITINALTAADSVIIPVQCEYFALEGLGKLLNTIKIVQSRLNTELEIEGILLTMYDVRLRLSNQVVEEVKTHFQDLVFDTIIQRNTRLSEAPSYGVSVIMHDANCKGAINYLNLAREIVSKNGMVKEVADSTTAII
;
A
#
# COMPACT_ATOMS: atom_id res chain seq x y z
N MET A 1 -2.88 -16.84 -7.84
CA MET A 1 -3.91 -16.04 -7.12
C MET A 1 -3.34 -14.65 -6.91
N SER A 2 -4.12 -13.62 -7.09
CA SER A 2 -3.72 -12.23 -6.77
C SER A 2 -3.90 -11.97 -5.28
N LYS A 3 -3.01 -11.18 -4.66
CA LYS A 3 -3.14 -10.73 -3.27
C LYS A 3 -3.35 -9.21 -3.24
N ILE A 4 -4.47 -8.76 -2.67
CA ILE A 4 -4.82 -7.34 -2.53
C ILE A 4 -4.50 -6.89 -1.11
N ILE A 5 -3.60 -5.92 -0.95
CA ILE A 5 -3.14 -5.43 0.36
C ILE A 5 -3.41 -3.92 0.46
N ALA A 6 -4.20 -3.51 1.44
CA ALA A 6 -4.41 -2.09 1.75
C ALA A 6 -3.38 -1.59 2.77
N LEU A 7 -2.85 -0.39 2.58
CA LEU A 7 -2.06 0.29 3.61
C LEU A 7 -2.90 1.38 4.27
N ALA A 8 -3.29 1.18 5.52
CA ALA A 8 -4.21 2.07 6.22
C ALA A 8 -3.68 2.49 7.60
N ASN A 9 -3.86 3.76 7.92
CA ASN A 9 -3.72 4.31 9.27
C ASN A 9 -4.41 5.68 9.32
N GLN A 10 -5.17 5.94 10.38
CA GLN A 10 -5.87 7.22 10.60
C GLN A 10 -4.90 8.39 10.81
N LYS A 11 -3.70 8.13 11.34
CA LYS A 11 -2.69 9.16 11.57
C LYS A 11 -2.02 9.53 10.25
N GLY A 12 -1.99 10.84 9.93
CA GLY A 12 -1.21 11.38 8.83
C GLY A 12 0.29 11.29 9.09
N GLY A 13 1.11 11.24 8.04
CA GLY A 13 2.57 11.29 8.17
C GLY A 13 3.24 10.03 8.72
N VAL A 14 2.55 8.91 8.87
CA VAL A 14 3.15 7.64 9.36
C VAL A 14 3.87 6.83 8.27
N GLY A 15 3.94 7.34 7.04
CA GLY A 15 4.63 6.68 5.93
C GLY A 15 3.74 5.74 5.11
N LYS A 16 2.41 5.89 5.09
CA LYS A 16 1.51 5.08 4.23
C LYS A 16 1.93 5.14 2.77
N THR A 17 1.84 6.30 2.16
CA THR A 17 2.19 6.52 0.74
C THR A 17 3.62 6.10 0.42
N THR A 18 4.58 6.48 1.29
CA THR A 18 5.98 6.04 1.13
C THR A 18 6.07 4.51 1.13
N SER A 19 5.34 3.82 2.01
CA SER A 19 5.35 2.36 2.08
C SER A 19 4.61 1.74 0.90
N SER A 20 3.49 2.31 0.46
CA SER A 20 2.72 1.82 -0.69
C SER A 20 3.57 1.84 -1.96
N ILE A 21 4.19 2.99 -2.28
CA ILE A 21 5.06 3.15 -3.45
C ILE A 21 6.24 2.17 -3.39
N ASN A 22 6.96 2.15 -2.28
CA ASN A 22 8.23 1.43 -2.21
C ASN A 22 8.05 -0.07 -2.02
N LEU A 23 6.97 -0.52 -1.37
CA LEU A 23 6.58 -1.92 -1.35
C LEU A 23 6.17 -2.41 -2.73
N ALA A 24 5.28 -1.67 -3.43
CA ALA A 24 4.84 -2.02 -4.77
C ALA A 24 6.03 -2.11 -5.76
N ALA A 25 6.93 -1.12 -5.72
CA ALA A 25 8.14 -1.13 -6.54
C ALA A 25 9.08 -2.29 -6.17
N SER A 26 9.22 -2.63 -4.89
CA SER A 26 10.06 -3.75 -4.44
C SER A 26 9.50 -5.10 -4.87
N LEU A 27 8.18 -5.30 -4.81
CA LEU A 27 7.50 -6.48 -5.34
C LEU A 27 7.71 -6.59 -6.86
N ALA A 28 7.60 -5.48 -7.59
CA ALA A 28 7.81 -5.43 -9.03
C ALA A 28 9.26 -5.77 -9.42
N VAL A 29 10.26 -5.30 -8.66
CA VAL A 29 11.68 -5.65 -8.85
C VAL A 29 11.95 -7.12 -8.53
N LEU A 30 11.16 -7.74 -7.64
CA LEU A 30 11.16 -9.19 -7.41
C LEU A 30 10.36 -9.96 -8.49
N GLU A 31 10.06 -9.31 -9.62
CA GLU A 31 9.37 -9.86 -10.78
C GLU A 31 7.90 -10.26 -10.56
N TYR A 32 7.23 -9.72 -9.51
CA TYR A 32 5.79 -9.84 -9.34
C TYR A 32 5.07 -8.72 -10.09
N ARG A 33 4.11 -9.09 -10.94
CA ARG A 33 3.22 -8.11 -11.59
C ARG A 33 2.42 -7.39 -10.51
N THR A 34 2.66 -6.11 -10.35
CA THR A 34 2.13 -5.33 -9.24
C THR A 34 1.33 -4.14 -9.74
N LEU A 35 0.14 -3.93 -9.18
CA LEU A 35 -0.64 -2.72 -9.37
C LEU A 35 -0.61 -1.88 -8.09
N LEU A 36 -0.18 -0.63 -8.20
CA LEU A 36 -0.36 0.37 -7.15
C LEU A 36 -1.66 1.12 -7.40
N VAL A 37 -2.55 1.13 -6.43
CA VAL A 37 -3.82 1.88 -6.47
C VAL A 37 -3.70 3.06 -5.53
N ASP A 38 -3.78 4.26 -6.05
CA ASP A 38 -3.81 5.48 -5.24
C ASP A 38 -5.27 5.78 -4.87
N ALA A 39 -5.61 5.60 -3.58
CA ALA A 39 -6.94 5.85 -3.04
C ALA A 39 -6.96 7.07 -2.09
N ASP A 40 -5.99 7.98 -2.25
CA ASP A 40 -5.95 9.26 -1.54
C ASP A 40 -6.25 10.41 -2.52
N PRO A 41 -7.26 11.27 -2.26
CA PRO A 41 -7.54 12.44 -3.10
C PRO A 41 -6.36 13.41 -3.26
N GLN A 42 -5.36 13.34 -2.36
CA GLN A 42 -4.13 14.12 -2.49
C GLN A 42 -3.22 13.62 -3.61
N ALA A 43 -3.47 12.42 -4.16
CA ALA A 43 -2.75 11.81 -5.27
C ALA A 43 -1.22 11.78 -5.07
N ASN A 44 -0.80 11.50 -3.81
CA ASN A 44 0.62 11.50 -3.46
C ASN A 44 1.36 10.27 -4.01
N SER A 45 0.71 9.11 -4.12
CA SER A 45 1.28 7.94 -4.78
C SER A 45 1.41 8.18 -6.28
N THR A 46 0.43 8.83 -6.90
CA THR A 46 0.42 9.19 -8.31
C THR A 46 1.60 10.12 -8.65
N SER A 47 1.73 11.23 -7.91
CA SER A 47 2.83 12.18 -8.13
C SER A 47 4.19 11.61 -7.74
N GLY A 48 4.23 10.77 -6.70
CA GLY A 48 5.46 10.17 -6.17
C GLY A 48 6.15 9.19 -7.09
N ILE A 49 5.44 8.66 -8.10
CA ILE A 49 6.00 7.80 -9.15
C ILE A 49 5.99 8.42 -10.54
N GLY A 50 5.90 9.77 -10.63
CA GLY A 50 6.21 10.55 -11.82
C GLY A 50 5.01 10.99 -12.67
N PHE A 51 3.77 10.79 -12.23
CA PHE A 51 2.60 11.27 -12.96
C PHE A 51 2.11 12.62 -12.39
N ASP A 52 1.79 13.57 -13.26
CA ASP A 52 1.10 14.79 -12.84
C ASP A 52 -0.40 14.49 -12.67
N PRO A 53 -0.96 14.52 -11.44
CA PRO A 53 -2.36 14.21 -11.21
C PRO A 53 -3.31 15.09 -12.02
N ARG A 54 -2.90 16.32 -12.36
CA ARG A 54 -3.73 17.26 -13.17
C ARG A 54 -3.83 16.86 -14.63
N SER A 55 -2.93 16.01 -15.13
CA SER A 55 -2.92 15.50 -16.49
C SER A 55 -3.67 14.16 -16.63
N ILE A 56 -4.05 13.53 -15.52
CA ILE A 56 -4.78 12.27 -15.50
C ILE A 56 -6.20 12.49 -16.04
N LYS A 57 -6.55 11.73 -17.07
CA LYS A 57 -7.88 11.77 -17.68
C LYS A 57 -8.87 10.85 -16.97
N ASN A 58 -8.44 9.63 -16.69
CA ASN A 58 -9.22 8.62 -15.98
C ASN A 58 -8.43 8.16 -14.75
N SER A 59 -9.07 8.09 -13.60
CA SER A 59 -8.51 7.71 -12.32
C SER A 59 -9.41 6.68 -11.63
N ILE A 60 -9.07 6.29 -10.42
CA ILE A 60 -9.94 5.45 -9.58
C ILE A 60 -11.32 6.11 -9.36
N TYR A 61 -11.41 7.45 -9.39
CA TYR A 61 -12.67 8.16 -9.26
C TYR A 61 -13.60 7.81 -10.43
N GLU A 62 -13.15 7.93 -11.70
CA GLU A 62 -13.95 7.60 -12.87
C GLU A 62 -14.35 6.12 -12.89
N CYS A 63 -13.50 5.23 -12.40
CA CYS A 63 -13.85 3.82 -12.30
C CYS A 63 -14.97 3.56 -11.27
N ILE A 64 -14.97 4.28 -10.14
CA ILE A 64 -15.94 4.09 -9.05
C ILE A 64 -17.29 4.77 -9.37
N ILE A 65 -17.25 5.99 -9.92
CA ILE A 65 -18.44 6.85 -10.08
C ILE A 65 -19.02 6.76 -11.49
N ASN A 66 -18.17 6.75 -12.50
CA ASN A 66 -18.57 6.83 -13.91
C ASN A 66 -18.51 5.48 -14.63
N ASP A 67 -18.26 4.38 -13.89
CA ASP A 67 -18.15 3.01 -14.42
C ASP A 67 -17.15 2.87 -15.59
N VAL A 68 -16.10 3.73 -15.62
CA VAL A 68 -14.98 3.60 -16.58
C VAL A 68 -14.24 2.31 -16.33
N GLU A 69 -13.87 1.59 -17.39
CA GLU A 69 -13.12 0.35 -17.27
C GLU A 69 -11.72 0.61 -16.68
N PRO A 70 -11.29 -0.13 -15.64
CA PRO A 70 -10.00 0.11 -14.98
C PRO A 70 -8.81 0.04 -15.95
N SER A 71 -8.90 -0.79 -16.98
CA SER A 71 -7.87 -0.89 -18.04
C SER A 71 -7.65 0.41 -18.81
N GLU A 72 -8.64 1.32 -18.85
CA GLU A 72 -8.52 2.63 -19.48
C GLU A 72 -7.91 3.68 -18.55
N ALA A 73 -7.93 3.44 -17.23
CA ALA A 73 -7.37 4.31 -16.21
C ALA A 73 -5.94 3.93 -15.80
N ILE A 74 -5.61 2.63 -15.86
CA ILE A 74 -4.30 2.12 -15.46
C ILE A 74 -3.19 2.68 -16.35
N GLN A 75 -2.13 3.19 -15.71
CA GLN A 75 -0.95 3.76 -16.33
C GLN A 75 0.24 2.79 -16.17
N LYS A 76 1.05 2.66 -17.23
CA LYS A 76 2.34 1.97 -17.16
C LYS A 76 3.37 2.89 -16.55
N THR A 77 4.12 2.40 -15.55
CA THR A 77 5.21 3.17 -14.93
C THR A 77 6.56 2.85 -15.59
N ASP A 78 7.58 3.66 -15.27
CA ASP A 78 8.96 3.38 -15.71
C ASP A 78 9.59 2.22 -14.92
N THR A 79 8.97 1.77 -13.82
CA THR A 79 9.42 0.59 -13.08
C THR A 79 8.85 -0.67 -13.73
N PRO A 80 9.67 -1.59 -14.25
CA PRO A 80 9.18 -2.84 -14.84
C PRO A 80 8.28 -3.60 -13.87
N ASN A 81 7.21 -4.22 -14.38
CA ASN A 81 6.19 -4.97 -13.63
C ASN A 81 5.36 -4.15 -12.64
N LEU A 82 5.47 -2.82 -12.62
CA LEU A 82 4.66 -1.93 -11.80
C LEU A 82 3.73 -1.08 -12.67
N ASP A 83 2.44 -1.21 -12.45
CA ASP A 83 1.41 -0.35 -13.01
C ASP A 83 0.78 0.52 -11.91
N LEU A 84 0.17 1.64 -12.31
CA LEU A 84 -0.53 2.56 -11.42
C LEU A 84 -2.00 2.69 -11.83
N LEU A 85 -2.93 2.54 -10.89
CA LEU A 85 -4.27 3.11 -10.98
C LEU A 85 -4.27 4.42 -10.21
N PRO A 86 -4.25 5.58 -10.90
CA PRO A 86 -3.98 6.87 -10.29
C PRO A 86 -5.19 7.43 -9.54
N ALA A 87 -4.94 8.39 -8.64
CA ALA A 87 -5.95 9.25 -8.04
C ALA A 87 -6.00 10.63 -8.72
N HIS A 88 -7.11 11.33 -8.50
CA HIS A 88 -7.31 12.72 -8.84
C HIS A 88 -8.05 13.42 -7.69
N ILE A 89 -7.96 14.75 -7.60
CA ILE A 89 -8.62 15.55 -6.55
C ILE A 89 -10.14 15.33 -6.51
N ASP A 90 -10.77 14.99 -7.64
CA ASP A 90 -12.20 14.72 -7.74
C ASP A 90 -12.64 13.54 -6.86
N LEU A 91 -11.71 12.68 -6.43
CA LEU A 91 -11.97 11.62 -5.46
C LEU A 91 -12.51 12.15 -4.13
N VAL A 92 -12.31 13.45 -3.80
CA VAL A 92 -12.99 14.12 -2.67
C VAL A 92 -14.51 14.09 -2.85
N GLY A 93 -14.98 14.29 -4.08
CA GLY A 93 -16.41 14.27 -4.41
C GLY A 93 -17.02 12.88 -4.32
N ALA A 94 -16.24 11.85 -4.56
CA ALA A 94 -16.73 10.47 -4.58
C ALA A 94 -17.43 10.05 -3.28
N GLU A 95 -16.95 10.49 -2.11
CA GLU A 95 -17.60 10.17 -0.82
C GLU A 95 -19.02 10.72 -0.74
N ILE A 96 -19.27 11.91 -1.31
CA ILE A 96 -20.59 12.53 -1.35
C ILE A 96 -21.48 11.83 -2.39
N GLU A 97 -20.95 11.59 -3.58
CA GLU A 97 -21.68 10.99 -4.69
C GLU A 97 -22.08 9.54 -4.41
N MET A 98 -21.21 8.79 -3.73
CA MET A 98 -21.52 7.41 -3.31
C MET A 98 -22.61 7.31 -2.24
N ILE A 99 -22.97 8.39 -1.49
CA ILE A 99 -23.92 8.31 -0.37
C ILE A 99 -25.22 7.61 -0.77
N ASN A 100 -25.71 7.89 -1.97
CA ASN A 100 -26.99 7.38 -2.48
C ASN A 100 -26.84 6.16 -3.39
N LEU A 101 -25.62 5.66 -3.61
CA LEU A 101 -25.40 4.49 -4.45
C LEU A 101 -25.67 3.20 -3.67
N ASN A 102 -26.29 2.24 -4.34
CA ASN A 102 -26.41 0.88 -3.81
C ASN A 102 -25.02 0.21 -3.76
N ASN A 103 -24.78 -0.57 -2.72
CA ASN A 103 -23.51 -1.28 -2.52
C ASN A 103 -22.27 -0.36 -2.57
N ARG A 104 -22.43 0.87 -2.08
CA ARG A 104 -21.38 1.89 -2.11
C ARG A 104 -20.06 1.47 -1.44
N GLU A 105 -20.11 0.58 -0.47
CA GLU A 105 -18.94 0.04 0.23
C GLU A 105 -18.15 -0.98 -0.60
N TYR A 106 -18.72 -1.46 -1.73
CA TYR A 106 -18.15 -2.50 -2.61
C TYR A 106 -17.69 -1.98 -3.97
N LYS A 107 -17.73 -0.67 -4.20
CA LYS A 107 -17.41 -0.09 -5.51
C LYS A 107 -15.97 -0.36 -5.93
N MET A 108 -15.01 -0.13 -5.04
CA MET A 108 -13.59 -0.41 -5.32
C MET A 108 -13.35 -1.91 -5.52
N LYS A 109 -14.00 -2.77 -4.76
CA LYS A 109 -13.94 -4.23 -4.97
C LYS A 109 -14.38 -4.60 -6.38
N ALA A 110 -15.50 -4.07 -6.84
CA ALA A 110 -16.02 -4.32 -8.19
C ALA A 110 -15.05 -3.83 -9.29
N VAL A 111 -14.37 -2.71 -9.06
CA VAL A 111 -13.33 -2.19 -9.99
C VAL A 111 -12.13 -3.14 -10.03
N LEU A 112 -11.59 -3.54 -8.89
CA LEU A 112 -10.39 -4.36 -8.81
C LEU A 112 -10.62 -5.80 -9.28
N GLU A 113 -11.80 -6.37 -9.08
CA GLU A 113 -12.18 -7.69 -9.60
C GLU A 113 -12.02 -7.82 -11.12
N LYS A 114 -12.20 -6.71 -11.89
CA LYS A 114 -12.05 -6.70 -13.34
C LYS A 114 -10.60 -6.86 -13.82
N VAL A 115 -9.63 -6.57 -12.96
CA VAL A 115 -8.20 -6.54 -13.34
C VAL A 115 -7.31 -7.43 -12.48
N LYS A 116 -7.80 -7.96 -11.37
CA LYS A 116 -6.98 -8.70 -10.39
C LYS A 116 -6.20 -9.86 -10.99
N ASP A 117 -6.73 -10.56 -11.97
CA ASP A 117 -6.08 -11.73 -12.58
C ASP A 117 -4.82 -11.34 -13.43
N GLN A 118 -4.66 -10.05 -13.71
CA GLN A 118 -3.49 -9.54 -14.43
C GLN A 118 -2.29 -9.31 -13.51
N TYR A 119 -2.50 -9.27 -12.18
CA TYR A 119 -1.50 -8.92 -11.19
C TYR A 119 -1.31 -10.03 -10.16
N ASP A 120 -0.08 -10.15 -9.66
CA ASP A 120 0.25 -11.03 -8.55
C ASP A 120 -0.02 -10.33 -7.21
N PHE A 121 0.22 -8.99 -7.16
CA PHE A 121 -0.09 -8.13 -6.03
C PHE A 121 -0.83 -6.86 -6.47
N ILE A 122 -1.78 -6.42 -5.64
CA ILE A 122 -2.42 -5.10 -5.74
C ILE A 122 -2.23 -4.40 -4.41
N ILE A 123 -1.56 -3.25 -4.42
CA ILE A 123 -1.26 -2.44 -3.23
C ILE A 123 -2.14 -1.19 -3.26
N ILE A 124 -2.97 -1.00 -2.23
CA ILE A 124 -3.88 0.16 -2.14
C ILE A 124 -3.32 1.16 -1.12
N ASP A 125 -2.96 2.35 -1.58
CA ASP A 125 -2.58 3.49 -0.72
C ASP A 125 -3.81 4.22 -0.22
N CYS A 126 -4.13 4.08 1.06
CA CYS A 126 -5.32 4.69 1.66
C CYS A 126 -5.03 6.09 2.20
N SER A 127 -6.02 6.98 2.08
CA SER A 127 -6.01 8.29 2.75
C SER A 127 -5.93 8.16 4.29
N PRO A 128 -5.54 9.21 5.01
CA PRO A 128 -5.51 9.17 6.48
C PRO A 128 -6.91 9.24 7.11
N SER A 129 -7.97 9.40 6.33
CA SER A 129 -9.34 9.36 6.82
C SER A 129 -9.84 7.92 6.96
N LEU A 130 -10.78 7.67 7.87
CA LEU A 130 -11.56 6.42 7.92
C LEU A 130 -12.92 6.62 7.22
N GLY A 131 -12.94 7.39 6.12
CA GLY A 131 -14.11 7.66 5.32
C GLY A 131 -14.50 6.49 4.40
N LEU A 132 -15.48 6.74 3.53
CA LEU A 132 -16.06 5.72 2.66
C LEU A 132 -15.04 5.13 1.67
N ILE A 133 -14.07 5.92 1.21
CA ILE A 133 -12.99 5.44 0.32
C ILE A 133 -12.12 4.41 1.04
N THR A 134 -11.70 4.69 2.29
CA THR A 134 -10.90 3.74 3.08
C THR A 134 -11.71 2.48 3.40
N ILE A 135 -13.01 2.59 3.69
CA ILE A 135 -13.89 1.43 3.88
C ILE A 135 -13.97 0.60 2.59
N ASN A 136 -14.06 1.24 1.42
CA ASN A 136 -14.01 0.56 0.12
C ASN A 136 -12.68 -0.19 -0.08
N ALA A 137 -11.55 0.44 0.26
CA ALA A 137 -10.24 -0.20 0.16
C ALA A 137 -10.15 -1.45 1.06
N LEU A 138 -10.59 -1.36 2.33
CA LEU A 138 -10.61 -2.48 3.26
C LEU A 138 -11.61 -3.57 2.85
N THR A 139 -12.72 -3.20 2.21
CA THR A 139 -13.72 -4.15 1.69
C THR A 139 -13.19 -4.92 0.47
N ALA A 140 -12.34 -4.28 -0.32
CA ALA A 140 -11.72 -4.88 -1.50
C ALA A 140 -10.48 -5.71 -1.18
N ALA A 141 -9.78 -5.42 -0.08
CA ALA A 141 -8.51 -6.03 0.28
C ALA A 141 -8.67 -7.44 0.88
N ASP A 142 -7.67 -8.31 0.64
CA ASP A 142 -7.51 -9.57 1.35
C ASP A 142 -6.88 -9.34 2.72
N SER A 143 -5.98 -8.34 2.81
CA SER A 143 -5.32 -8.00 4.07
C SER A 143 -4.94 -6.53 4.16
N VAL A 144 -4.60 -6.07 5.38
CA VAL A 144 -4.21 -4.70 5.66
C VAL A 144 -2.86 -4.63 6.37
N ILE A 145 -1.95 -3.82 5.83
CA ILE A 145 -0.72 -3.40 6.52
C ILE A 145 -1.00 -2.09 7.26
N ILE A 146 -0.54 -2.02 8.50
CA ILE A 146 -0.72 -0.85 9.37
C ILE A 146 0.64 -0.20 9.62
N PRO A 147 1.03 0.84 8.84
CA PRO A 147 2.26 1.58 9.13
C PRO A 147 2.13 2.37 10.43
N VAL A 148 3.11 2.21 11.33
CA VAL A 148 3.16 2.84 12.64
C VAL A 148 4.51 3.53 12.81
N GLN A 149 4.50 4.84 12.97
CA GLN A 149 5.71 5.64 13.19
C GLN A 149 6.26 5.39 14.60
N CYS A 150 7.58 5.19 14.73
CA CYS A 150 8.25 4.96 16.03
C CYS A 150 8.37 6.24 16.87
N GLU A 151 7.23 6.85 17.23
CA GLU A 151 7.11 8.07 18.04
C GLU A 151 6.04 7.92 19.13
N TYR A 152 6.00 8.84 20.12
CA TYR A 152 5.21 8.76 21.34
C TYR A 152 3.71 8.43 21.14
N PHE A 153 3.08 9.01 20.13
CA PHE A 153 1.65 8.76 19.84
C PHE A 153 1.40 7.58 18.89
N ALA A 154 2.34 6.64 18.80
CA ALA A 154 2.26 5.52 17.87
C ALA A 154 1.00 4.66 18.07
N LEU A 155 0.64 4.38 19.32
CA LEU A 155 -0.45 3.48 19.68
C LEU A 155 -1.83 4.14 19.75
N GLU A 156 -1.90 5.48 19.89
CA GLU A 156 -3.18 6.19 20.10
C GLU A 156 -4.15 6.01 18.90
N GLY A 157 -3.65 6.12 17.67
CA GLY A 157 -4.47 5.94 16.47
C GLY A 157 -4.78 4.48 16.12
N LEU A 158 -3.97 3.54 16.64
CA LEU A 158 -4.07 2.13 16.28
C LEU A 158 -5.37 1.49 16.77
N GLY A 159 -5.80 1.81 17.99
CA GLY A 159 -7.05 1.29 18.56
C GLY A 159 -8.29 1.63 17.73
N LYS A 160 -8.38 2.86 17.22
CA LYS A 160 -9.51 3.30 16.37
C LYS A 160 -9.51 2.57 15.02
N LEU A 161 -8.34 2.43 14.40
CA LEU A 161 -8.21 1.69 13.15
C LEU A 161 -8.57 0.20 13.33
N LEU A 162 -8.06 -0.45 14.37
CA LEU A 162 -8.39 -1.85 14.68
C LEU A 162 -9.89 -2.05 14.91
N ASN A 163 -10.57 -1.09 15.54
CA ASN A 163 -12.03 -1.13 15.68
C ASN A 163 -12.72 -1.00 14.31
N THR A 164 -12.25 -0.11 13.43
CA THR A 164 -12.79 0.01 12.07
C THR A 164 -12.58 -1.28 11.27
N ILE A 165 -11.41 -1.90 11.34
CA ILE A 165 -11.12 -3.19 10.71
C ILE A 165 -12.11 -4.25 11.21
N LYS A 166 -12.35 -4.36 12.52
CA LYS A 166 -13.34 -5.29 13.09
C LYS A 166 -14.76 -5.05 12.58
N ILE A 167 -15.16 -3.79 12.39
CA ILE A 167 -16.47 -3.46 11.80
C ILE A 167 -16.53 -3.93 10.34
N VAL A 168 -15.48 -3.70 9.54
CA VAL A 168 -15.40 -4.18 8.16
C VAL A 168 -15.46 -5.70 8.13
N GLN A 169 -14.65 -6.38 8.95
CA GLN A 169 -14.65 -7.84 9.06
C GLN A 169 -16.02 -8.42 9.40
N SER A 170 -16.76 -7.77 10.32
CA SER A 170 -18.05 -8.29 10.76
C SER A 170 -19.21 -8.03 9.80
N ARG A 171 -19.10 -7.06 8.87
CA ARG A 171 -20.24 -6.59 8.09
C ARG A 171 -20.03 -6.58 6.58
N LEU A 172 -18.78 -6.41 6.12
CA LEU A 172 -18.48 -6.10 4.71
C LEU A 172 -17.50 -7.11 4.09
N ASN A 173 -16.45 -7.52 4.83
CA ASN A 173 -15.42 -8.41 4.33
C ASN A 173 -14.92 -9.33 5.45
N THR A 174 -15.55 -10.49 5.60
CA THR A 174 -15.24 -11.48 6.65
C THR A 174 -13.85 -12.10 6.50
N GLU A 175 -13.29 -12.06 5.30
CA GLU A 175 -11.98 -12.64 4.98
C GLU A 175 -10.83 -11.63 5.14
N LEU A 176 -11.11 -10.36 5.48
CA LEU A 176 -10.08 -9.36 5.68
C LEU A 176 -9.18 -9.74 6.85
N GLU A 177 -7.89 -9.87 6.60
CA GLU A 177 -6.87 -10.17 7.60
C GLU A 177 -6.01 -8.95 7.94
N ILE A 178 -5.33 -8.96 9.08
CA ILE A 178 -4.24 -8.03 9.35
C ILE A 178 -2.95 -8.67 8.81
N GLU A 179 -2.41 -8.13 7.71
CA GLU A 179 -1.14 -8.57 7.14
C GLU A 179 0.02 -8.37 8.13
N GLY A 180 0.04 -7.19 8.75
CA GLY A 180 1.00 -6.89 9.78
C GLY A 180 1.07 -5.40 10.14
N ILE A 181 1.73 -5.12 11.26
CA ILE A 181 2.10 -3.77 11.71
C ILE A 181 3.51 -3.47 11.23
N LEU A 182 3.66 -2.43 10.39
CA LEU A 182 4.93 -2.00 9.85
C LEU A 182 5.47 -0.82 10.65
N LEU A 183 6.54 -1.05 11.41
CA LEU A 183 7.24 0.02 12.13
C LEU A 183 8.05 0.87 11.15
N THR A 184 7.79 2.19 11.16
CA THR A 184 8.36 3.15 10.20
C THR A 184 9.15 4.25 10.89
N MET A 185 10.02 4.92 10.13
CA MET A 185 10.84 6.06 10.59
C MET A 185 11.64 5.78 11.84
N TYR A 186 12.06 4.52 12.01
CA TYR A 186 12.85 4.09 13.15
C TYR A 186 14.24 4.72 13.13
N ASP A 187 14.67 5.27 14.27
CA ASP A 187 16.03 5.74 14.48
C ASP A 187 16.63 5.03 15.71
N VAL A 188 17.59 4.15 15.48
CA VAL A 188 18.25 3.35 16.52
C VAL A 188 18.93 4.19 17.62
N ARG A 189 19.28 5.45 17.29
CA ARG A 189 19.94 6.37 18.24
C ARG A 189 18.98 6.95 19.26
N LEU A 190 17.68 6.91 18.97
CA LEU A 190 16.63 7.50 19.81
C LEU A 190 16.09 6.44 20.79
N ARG A 191 16.26 6.70 22.10
CA ARG A 191 15.72 5.85 23.14
C ARG A 191 14.19 5.66 22.99
N LEU A 192 13.49 6.74 22.64
CA LEU A 192 12.05 6.68 22.45
C LEU A 192 11.65 5.72 21.31
N SER A 193 12.36 5.75 20.17
CA SER A 193 12.09 4.82 19.07
C SER A 193 12.25 3.36 19.50
N ASN A 194 13.28 3.05 20.28
CA ASN A 194 13.50 1.70 20.82
C ASN A 194 12.36 1.28 21.78
N GLN A 195 11.94 2.17 22.68
CA GLN A 195 10.83 1.91 23.59
C GLN A 195 9.51 1.64 22.85
N VAL A 196 9.20 2.41 21.80
CA VAL A 196 8.00 2.20 20.97
C VAL A 196 8.07 0.84 20.27
N VAL A 197 9.22 0.47 19.72
CA VAL A 197 9.40 -0.86 19.09
C VAL A 197 9.13 -1.98 20.07
N GLU A 198 9.70 -1.92 21.29
CA GLU A 198 9.49 -2.91 22.33
C GLU A 198 8.01 -2.97 22.77
N GLU A 199 7.37 -1.83 22.97
CA GLU A 199 5.97 -1.74 23.36
C GLU A 199 5.03 -2.32 22.30
N VAL A 200 5.22 -1.97 21.02
CA VAL A 200 4.42 -2.50 19.91
C VAL A 200 4.63 -4.02 19.79
N LYS A 201 5.87 -4.50 19.85
CA LYS A 201 6.16 -5.93 19.79
C LYS A 201 5.58 -6.69 20.99
N THR A 202 5.57 -6.11 22.19
CA THR A 202 4.99 -6.74 23.38
C THR A 202 3.47 -6.88 23.25
N HIS A 203 2.78 -5.90 22.69
CA HIS A 203 1.32 -5.91 22.59
C HIS A 203 0.78 -6.67 21.38
N PHE A 204 1.53 -6.70 20.28
CA PHE A 204 1.03 -7.22 19.00
C PHE A 204 1.82 -8.42 18.48
N GLN A 205 2.93 -8.78 19.11
CA GLN A 205 3.71 -10.03 18.88
C GLN A 205 3.83 -10.40 17.39
N ASP A 206 3.23 -11.49 16.96
CA ASP A 206 3.33 -12.07 15.62
C ASP A 206 2.69 -11.19 14.52
N LEU A 207 1.97 -10.13 14.90
CA LEU A 207 1.44 -9.18 13.94
C LEU A 207 2.46 -8.11 13.52
N VAL A 208 3.60 -8.00 14.19
CA VAL A 208 4.63 -7.01 13.84
C VAL A 208 5.59 -7.62 12.84
N PHE A 209 5.78 -6.96 11.70
CA PHE A 209 6.80 -7.38 10.74
C PHE A 209 8.19 -7.41 11.38
N ASP A 210 9.01 -8.39 11.01
CA ASP A 210 10.44 -8.44 11.39
C ASP A 210 11.19 -7.26 10.78
N THR A 211 10.80 -6.88 9.57
CA THR A 211 11.35 -5.74 8.85
C THR A 211 10.86 -4.42 9.45
N ILE A 212 11.82 -3.55 9.84
CA ILE A 212 11.56 -2.19 10.32
C ILE A 212 12.10 -1.19 9.31
N ILE A 213 11.30 -0.20 8.94
CA ILE A 213 11.71 0.86 8.00
C ILE A 213 12.46 1.94 8.77
N GLN A 214 13.76 2.04 8.54
CA GLN A 214 14.60 3.06 9.17
C GLN A 214 14.36 4.45 8.55
N ARG A 215 14.52 5.49 9.36
CA ARG A 215 14.53 6.88 8.86
C ARG A 215 15.67 7.04 7.85
N ASN A 216 15.32 7.46 6.63
CA ASN A 216 16.27 7.60 5.53
C ASN A 216 15.86 8.76 4.63
N THR A 217 16.79 9.69 4.34
CA THR A 217 16.54 10.89 3.52
C THR A 217 16.21 10.53 2.08
N ARG A 218 16.76 9.44 1.53
CA ARG A 218 16.48 8.99 0.18
C ARG A 218 15.00 8.64 -0.05
N LEU A 219 14.31 8.16 1.01
CA LEU A 219 12.85 7.93 0.97
C LEU A 219 12.04 9.21 0.79
N SER A 220 12.57 10.35 1.30
CA SER A 220 11.92 11.65 1.15
C SER A 220 12.34 12.35 -0.15
N GLU A 221 13.52 12.05 -0.68
CA GLU A 221 14.04 12.63 -1.92
C GLU A 221 13.44 11.98 -3.17
N ALA A 222 13.32 10.63 -3.19
CA ALA A 222 12.90 9.87 -4.36
C ALA A 222 11.59 10.38 -5.02
N PRO A 223 10.52 10.73 -4.25
CA PRO A 223 9.30 11.28 -4.85
C PRO A 223 9.49 12.61 -5.60
N SER A 224 10.49 13.43 -5.23
CA SER A 224 10.79 14.68 -5.95
C SER A 224 11.39 14.43 -7.34
N TYR A 225 11.85 13.22 -7.59
CA TYR A 225 12.33 12.74 -8.89
C TYR A 225 11.25 11.90 -9.62
N GLY A 226 10.08 11.72 -9.01
CA GLY A 226 9.01 10.91 -9.58
C GLY A 226 9.31 9.41 -9.64
N VAL A 227 10.12 8.87 -8.72
CA VAL A 227 10.54 7.47 -8.73
C VAL A 227 10.49 6.85 -7.34
N SER A 228 10.42 5.52 -7.27
CA SER A 228 10.57 4.80 -5.99
C SER A 228 12.01 4.87 -5.49
N VAL A 229 12.21 4.63 -4.19
CA VAL A 229 13.56 4.67 -3.59
C VAL A 229 14.50 3.64 -4.20
N ILE A 230 14.01 2.47 -4.61
CA ILE A 230 14.86 1.43 -5.22
C ILE A 230 15.35 1.84 -6.61
N MET A 231 14.55 2.64 -7.34
CA MET A 231 14.96 3.21 -8.63
C MET A 231 15.86 4.45 -8.44
N HIS A 232 15.71 5.17 -7.33
CA HIS A 232 16.50 6.35 -7.01
C HIS A 232 17.90 6.00 -6.45
N ASP A 233 17.97 5.08 -5.48
CA ASP A 233 19.19 4.60 -4.84
C ASP A 233 18.97 3.21 -4.23
N ALA A 234 19.21 2.17 -5.03
CA ALA A 234 19.01 0.78 -4.66
C ALA A 234 19.88 0.31 -3.46
N ASN A 235 21.00 0.99 -3.20
CA ASN A 235 21.94 0.62 -2.15
C ASN A 235 21.64 1.31 -0.80
N CYS A 236 20.72 2.25 -0.75
CA CYS A 236 20.38 2.92 0.49
C CYS A 236 19.59 1.99 1.43
N LYS A 237 19.68 2.28 2.74
CA LYS A 237 18.96 1.50 3.76
C LYS A 237 17.45 1.45 3.52
N GLY A 238 16.86 2.54 3.02
CA GLY A 238 15.44 2.59 2.71
C GLY A 238 15.04 1.57 1.64
N ALA A 239 15.77 1.49 0.53
CA ALA A 239 15.55 0.51 -0.53
C ALA A 239 15.70 -0.93 -0.02
N ILE A 240 16.78 -1.20 0.73
CA ILE A 240 17.03 -2.53 1.31
C ILE A 240 15.90 -2.93 2.28
N ASN A 241 15.41 -2.01 3.13
CA ASN A 241 14.32 -2.30 4.05
C ASN A 241 13.03 -2.68 3.28
N TYR A 242 12.63 -1.93 2.25
CA TYR A 242 11.43 -2.27 1.48
C TYR A 242 11.59 -3.55 0.66
N LEU A 243 12.78 -3.84 0.15
CA LEU A 243 13.03 -5.12 -0.51
C LEU A 243 12.90 -6.30 0.46
N ASN A 244 13.39 -6.15 1.70
CA ASN A 244 13.23 -7.16 2.74
C ASN A 244 11.76 -7.32 3.14
N LEU A 245 11.00 -6.22 3.29
CA LEU A 245 9.57 -6.27 3.55
C LEU A 245 8.81 -7.01 2.43
N ALA A 246 9.16 -6.74 1.17
CA ALA A 246 8.55 -7.44 0.04
C ALA A 246 8.80 -8.95 0.10
N ARG A 247 10.04 -9.38 0.41
CA ARG A 247 10.38 -10.79 0.60
C ARG A 247 9.63 -11.44 1.77
N GLU A 248 9.50 -10.72 2.88
CA GLU A 248 8.76 -11.17 4.07
C GLU A 248 7.29 -11.39 3.73
N ILE A 249 6.65 -10.46 3.01
CA ILE A 249 5.26 -10.58 2.55
C ILE A 249 5.09 -11.74 1.57
N VAL A 250 5.98 -11.88 0.59
CA VAL A 250 5.97 -12.99 -0.37
C VAL A 250 6.05 -14.34 0.34
N SER A 251 6.97 -14.47 1.31
CA SER A 251 7.14 -15.70 2.11
C SER A 251 5.92 -15.99 2.96
N LYS A 252 5.39 -14.99 3.66
CA LYS A 252 4.21 -15.11 4.53
C LYS A 252 2.96 -15.57 3.78
N ASN A 253 2.82 -15.13 2.54
CA ASN A 253 1.67 -15.48 1.68
C ASN A 253 1.92 -16.76 0.83
N GLY A 254 3.05 -17.45 0.98
CA GLY A 254 3.36 -18.65 0.22
C GLY A 254 3.49 -18.42 -1.29
N MET A 255 3.81 -17.18 -1.70
CA MET A 255 3.90 -16.78 -3.11
C MET A 255 5.34 -16.82 -3.65
N VAL A 256 6.24 -17.53 -2.98
CA VAL A 256 7.65 -17.65 -3.40
C VAL A 256 7.70 -18.30 -4.78
N LYS A 257 8.28 -17.59 -5.77
CA LYS A 257 8.56 -18.16 -7.09
C LYS A 257 9.73 -19.12 -6.96
N GLU A 258 9.59 -20.35 -7.47
CA GLU A 258 10.73 -21.25 -7.64
C GLU A 258 11.75 -20.58 -8.57
N VAL A 259 12.96 -20.40 -8.09
CA VAL A 259 14.07 -19.96 -8.94
C VAL A 259 14.30 -21.10 -9.94
N ALA A 260 13.96 -20.88 -11.20
CA ALA A 260 14.34 -21.82 -12.25
C ALA A 260 15.88 -21.93 -12.22
N ASP A 261 16.36 -23.09 -11.79
CA ASP A 261 17.78 -23.42 -11.78
C ASP A 261 18.32 -23.33 -13.23
N SER A 262 18.91 -22.19 -13.57
CA SER A 262 19.61 -21.99 -14.84
C SER A 262 20.99 -22.66 -14.84
N THR A 263 21.11 -23.80 -14.15
CA THR A 263 22.33 -24.59 -14.10
C THR A 263 22.17 -25.89 -14.90
N THR A 264 21.78 -25.79 -16.18
CA THR A 264 21.92 -26.92 -17.10
C THR A 264 22.05 -26.42 -18.52
N ALA A 265 23.19 -25.89 -18.90
CA ALA A 265 23.71 -25.90 -20.28
C ALA A 265 25.12 -25.30 -20.36
N ILE A 266 26.09 -25.94 -19.76
CA ILE A 266 27.49 -25.91 -20.28
C ILE A 266 28.02 -27.34 -20.13
N ILE A 267 27.80 -28.13 -21.15
CA ILE A 267 28.64 -29.27 -21.51
C ILE A 267 28.85 -29.16 -23.04
#